data_a0b7764f810651f4f4a70eb23f982b52
#
_entry.id   a0b7764f810651f4f4a70eb23f982b52
#
_cell.length_a   1.000
_cell.length_b   1.000
_cell.length_c   1.000
_cell.angle_alpha   90.00
_cell.angle_beta   90.00
_cell.angle_gamma   90.00
#
_symmetry.space_group_name_H-M   'P 1'
#
loop_
_entity.id
_entity.type
_entity.pdbx_description
1 polymer ?
#
loop_
_entity_poly.entity_id
_entity_poly.type
_entity_poly.pdbx_seq_one_letter_code
_entity_poly.pdbx_strand_id
1 'polypeptide(L)'
;MSIIHLPSRPDTVRWGTLPARGDRPVAAIAAGDTLRIDTLSHEGLLEEQGKNPLGFFQAQGVATSDILADAAAIAAESDHPRGSGPHVVNGPVEVRGAKPGDWLAIDILRLSPRVDYGIISNRHGKGVLPSMPEAGRRTVSIFARRIRMNGEDIGIMRKTGPDAIDAYHTYLAGGAPASLPEPDDPDTVAFPLHPFLGIIGVTPDTGEHLSTVPPGDFGGNLDINLMVEGTRLYLPVFVDGAGLYAGDPHFAQGDGEVALTALEASLEADLRVSVIAGSDFARRFGLLQGPLLETPDYLVTTGRALHLDDALEHCVEESLRLLVDGCGFDRAHAYAYLSAAADFDISEAVDIQRGVHAAIRRADIGR
;
A
#
# COMPACT_ATOMS: atom_id res chain seq x y z
N MET A 1 9.65 -23.22 -10.33
CA MET A 1 8.82 -22.14 -9.71
C MET A 1 8.18 -22.73 -8.47
N SER A 2 8.55 -22.22 -7.34
CA SER A 2 8.03 -22.64 -6.04
C SER A 2 7.13 -21.54 -5.47
N ILE A 3 6.21 -21.89 -4.57
CA ILE A 3 5.46 -20.93 -3.77
C ILE A 3 6.07 -20.97 -2.36
N ILE A 4 6.56 -19.85 -1.90
CA ILE A 4 7.09 -19.65 -0.55
C ILE A 4 6.08 -18.83 0.23
N HIS A 5 5.57 -19.37 1.32
CA HIS A 5 4.58 -18.69 2.18
C HIS A 5 5.29 -17.93 3.29
N LEU A 6 5.00 -16.64 3.40
CA LEU A 6 5.45 -15.73 4.45
C LEU A 6 4.24 -15.26 5.26
N PRO A 7 3.93 -15.90 6.39
CA PRO A 7 2.85 -15.47 7.27
C PRO A 7 3.23 -14.19 8.03
N SER A 8 2.23 -13.41 8.45
CA SER A 8 2.43 -12.31 9.40
C SER A 8 2.61 -12.86 10.81
N ARG A 9 3.82 -12.74 11.34
CA ARG A 9 4.17 -13.13 12.72
C ARG A 9 5.14 -12.10 13.31
N PRO A 10 5.27 -12.00 14.64
CA PRO A 10 6.22 -11.08 15.27
C PRO A 10 7.66 -11.19 14.75
N ASP A 11 8.10 -12.39 14.33
CA ASP A 11 9.43 -12.66 13.80
C ASP A 11 9.57 -12.45 12.28
N THR A 12 8.48 -12.20 11.56
CA THR A 12 8.47 -12.00 10.09
C THR A 12 8.05 -10.61 9.66
N VAL A 13 7.64 -9.77 10.59
CA VAL A 13 7.17 -8.41 10.33
C VAL A 13 8.04 -7.36 11.00
N ARG A 14 7.94 -6.14 10.48
CA ARG A 14 8.37 -4.90 11.12
C ARG A 14 7.15 -4.01 11.30
N TRP A 15 7.04 -3.37 12.44
CA TRP A 15 5.96 -2.43 12.71
C TRP A 15 6.51 -1.01 12.76
N GLY A 16 6.06 -0.18 11.81
CA GLY A 16 6.38 1.23 11.71
C GLY A 16 7.71 1.59 11.07
N THR A 17 8.58 0.61 10.79
CA THR A 17 9.89 0.84 10.18
C THR A 17 10.14 -0.07 8.98
N LEU A 18 10.88 0.44 8.00
CA LEU A 18 11.36 -0.33 6.85
C LEU A 18 12.61 -1.12 7.20
N PRO A 19 12.91 -2.21 6.47
CA PRO A 19 14.20 -2.89 6.55
C PRO A 19 15.36 -1.94 6.23
N ALA A 20 16.51 -2.16 6.87
CA ALA A 20 17.75 -1.43 6.64
C ALA A 20 18.83 -2.34 6.05
N ARG A 21 19.85 -1.75 5.42
CA ARG A 21 21.03 -2.48 4.93
C ARG A 21 21.71 -3.24 6.07
N GLY A 22 21.86 -4.54 5.90
CA GLY A 22 22.45 -5.44 6.88
C GLY A 22 21.44 -6.17 7.76
N ASP A 23 20.15 -5.88 7.65
CA ASP A 23 19.12 -6.67 8.30
C ASP A 23 19.12 -8.10 7.77
N ARG A 24 18.90 -9.04 8.68
CA ARG A 24 18.81 -10.45 8.32
C ARG A 24 17.47 -10.74 7.64
N PRO A 25 17.49 -11.36 6.43
CA PRO A 25 16.26 -11.75 5.76
C PRO A 25 15.45 -12.77 6.60
N VAL A 26 14.12 -12.59 6.61
CA VAL A 26 13.19 -13.52 7.27
C VAL A 26 12.83 -14.72 6.38
N ALA A 27 13.04 -14.57 5.08
CA ALA A 27 12.85 -15.62 4.08
C ALA A 27 13.78 -15.36 2.87
N ALA A 28 13.91 -16.36 1.97
CA ALA A 28 14.65 -16.23 0.72
C ALA A 28 13.92 -16.94 -0.42
N ILE A 29 13.87 -16.29 -1.58
CA ILE A 29 13.28 -16.82 -2.81
C ILE A 29 14.29 -16.81 -3.96
N ALA A 30 14.08 -17.64 -4.96
CA ALA A 30 14.81 -17.56 -6.22
C ALA A 30 14.03 -16.68 -7.22
N ALA A 31 14.75 -16.10 -8.18
CA ALA A 31 14.09 -15.41 -9.30
C ALA A 31 13.11 -16.34 -10.04
N GLY A 32 11.89 -15.87 -10.24
CA GLY A 32 10.78 -16.63 -10.84
C GLY A 32 9.90 -17.38 -9.84
N ASP A 33 10.26 -17.45 -8.56
CA ASP A 33 9.39 -18.01 -7.52
C ASP A 33 8.24 -17.03 -7.18
N THR A 34 7.20 -17.59 -6.59
CA THR A 34 6.05 -16.83 -6.06
C THR A 34 6.18 -16.73 -4.54
N LEU A 35 6.13 -15.51 -4.04
CA LEU A 35 6.04 -15.22 -2.63
C LEU A 35 4.57 -15.00 -2.27
N ARG A 36 4.02 -15.88 -1.44
CA ARG A 36 2.70 -15.71 -0.82
C ARG A 36 2.87 -15.01 0.50
N ILE A 37 2.27 -13.85 0.67
CA ILE A 37 2.38 -13.05 1.89
C ILE A 37 1.00 -12.89 2.52
N ASP A 38 0.90 -13.20 3.81
CA ASP A 38 -0.22 -12.78 4.62
C ASP A 38 0.05 -11.36 5.09
N THR A 39 -0.53 -10.34 4.47
CA THR A 39 -0.38 -8.97 4.95
C THR A 39 -1.41 -8.64 6.03
N LEU A 40 -1.09 -7.66 6.87
CA LEU A 40 -1.93 -7.26 8.00
C LEU A 40 -2.14 -5.75 7.99
N SER A 41 -3.40 -5.33 8.03
CA SER A 41 -3.75 -3.93 8.29
C SER A 41 -3.31 -3.51 9.68
N HIS A 42 -2.83 -2.30 9.83
CA HIS A 42 -2.44 -1.71 11.10
C HIS A 42 -3.65 -1.27 11.96
N GLU A 43 -4.85 -1.19 11.38
CA GLU A 43 -6.05 -0.76 12.08
C GLU A 43 -6.49 -1.80 13.14
N GLY A 44 -6.85 -1.30 14.33
CA GLY A 44 -7.10 -2.13 15.51
C GLY A 44 -5.84 -2.44 16.34
N LEU A 45 -4.64 -2.22 15.77
CA LEU A 45 -3.36 -2.47 16.46
C LEU A 45 -2.80 -1.23 17.17
N LEU A 46 -3.20 -0.04 16.71
CA LEU A 46 -2.61 1.22 17.17
C LEU A 46 -3.02 1.59 18.60
N GLU A 47 -2.17 2.37 19.25
CA GLU A 47 -2.35 2.79 20.65
C GLU A 47 -3.65 3.56 20.85
N GLU A 48 -4.02 4.45 19.94
CA GLU A 48 -5.27 5.22 19.98
C GLU A 48 -6.52 4.37 19.81
N GLN A 49 -6.38 3.16 19.27
CA GLN A 49 -7.43 2.15 19.12
C GLN A 49 -7.37 1.09 20.23
N GLY A 50 -6.53 1.30 21.23
CA GLY A 50 -6.39 0.45 22.43
C GLY A 50 -5.44 -0.72 22.28
N LYS A 51 -4.73 -0.86 21.17
CA LYS A 51 -3.75 -1.97 20.92
C LYS A 51 -4.34 -3.36 21.21
N ASN A 52 -5.64 -3.50 20.93
CA ASN A 52 -6.41 -4.72 21.20
C ASN A 52 -7.34 -5.02 20.00
N PRO A 53 -6.81 -5.59 18.91
CA PRO A 53 -7.62 -5.85 17.71
C PRO A 53 -8.83 -6.74 17.98
N LEU A 54 -8.71 -7.72 18.89
CA LEU A 54 -9.82 -8.58 19.27
C LEU A 54 -11.00 -7.76 19.83
N GLY A 55 -10.77 -6.97 20.87
CA GLY A 55 -11.81 -6.15 21.48
C GLY A 55 -12.31 -5.04 20.56
N PHE A 56 -11.42 -4.44 19.78
CA PHE A 56 -11.75 -3.36 18.87
C PHE A 56 -12.73 -3.82 17.78
N PHE A 57 -12.47 -4.94 17.12
CA PHE A 57 -13.36 -5.45 16.08
C PHE A 57 -14.60 -6.16 16.62
N GLN A 58 -14.52 -6.79 17.80
CA GLN A 58 -15.73 -7.27 18.49
C GLN A 58 -16.72 -6.14 18.79
N ALA A 59 -16.23 -4.97 19.16
CA ALA A 59 -17.06 -3.78 19.38
C ALA A 59 -17.80 -3.32 18.12
N GLN A 60 -17.27 -3.63 16.93
CA GLN A 60 -17.94 -3.37 15.65
C GLN A 60 -18.95 -4.47 15.24
N GLY A 61 -19.11 -5.51 16.05
CA GLY A 61 -20.00 -6.64 15.75
C GLY A 61 -19.33 -7.77 14.94
N VAL A 62 -18.01 -7.74 14.76
CA VAL A 62 -17.27 -8.82 14.10
C VAL A 62 -17.19 -10.03 15.03
N ALA A 63 -17.49 -11.21 14.51
CA ALA A 63 -17.40 -12.46 15.28
C ALA A 63 -15.93 -12.77 15.64
N THR A 64 -15.69 -13.30 16.83
CA THR A 64 -14.33 -13.64 17.31
C THR A 64 -13.56 -14.55 16.35
N SER A 65 -14.26 -15.47 15.68
CA SER A 65 -13.68 -16.40 14.70
C SER A 65 -13.15 -15.70 13.44
N ASP A 66 -13.64 -14.52 13.14
CA ASP A 66 -13.34 -13.77 11.91
C ASP A 66 -12.26 -12.71 12.13
N ILE A 67 -11.81 -12.54 13.39
CA ILE A 67 -10.73 -11.65 13.76
C ILE A 67 -9.40 -12.41 13.69
N LEU A 68 -8.42 -11.85 13.00
CA LEU A 68 -7.13 -12.49 12.75
C LEU A 68 -6.32 -12.68 14.05
N ALA A 69 -5.94 -13.92 14.33
CA ALA A 69 -5.12 -14.23 15.50
C ALA A 69 -3.70 -13.64 15.41
N ASP A 70 -3.14 -13.51 14.21
CA ASP A 70 -1.84 -12.87 13.97
C ASP A 70 -1.87 -11.36 14.29
N ALA A 71 -3.00 -10.68 14.07
CA ALA A 71 -3.17 -9.30 14.52
C ALA A 71 -2.99 -9.17 16.05
N ALA A 72 -3.62 -10.06 16.80
CA ALA A 72 -3.50 -10.08 18.26
C ALA A 72 -2.07 -10.41 18.72
N ALA A 73 -1.39 -11.36 18.06
CA ALA A 73 -0.01 -11.72 18.37
C ALA A 73 0.95 -10.56 18.08
N ILE A 74 0.83 -9.90 16.94
CA ILE A 74 1.67 -8.74 16.57
C ILE A 74 1.43 -7.58 17.54
N ALA A 75 0.18 -7.25 17.86
CA ALA A 75 -0.13 -6.20 18.83
C ALA A 75 0.49 -6.45 20.22
N ALA A 76 0.57 -7.73 20.64
CA ALA A 76 1.08 -8.10 21.95
C ALA A 76 2.62 -8.23 22.02
N GLU A 77 3.25 -8.71 20.92
CA GLU A 77 4.63 -9.18 20.96
C GLU A 77 5.60 -8.36 20.11
N SER A 78 5.08 -7.58 19.10
CA SER A 78 5.95 -6.80 18.24
C SER A 78 6.25 -5.42 18.83
N ASP A 79 7.50 -4.98 18.66
CA ASP A 79 7.88 -3.61 18.96
C ASP A 79 7.25 -2.63 17.97
N HIS A 80 6.67 -1.55 18.52
CA HIS A 80 6.23 -0.38 17.75
C HIS A 80 7.01 0.84 18.26
N PRO A 81 8.14 1.21 17.62
CA PRO A 81 8.98 2.29 18.10
C PRO A 81 8.22 3.62 18.12
N ARG A 82 8.33 4.36 19.19
CA ARG A 82 7.66 5.67 19.33
C ARG A 82 8.09 6.63 18.21
N GLY A 83 7.13 7.15 17.48
CA GLY A 83 7.37 8.08 16.36
C GLY A 83 7.68 7.40 15.04
N SER A 84 7.63 6.07 14.96
CA SER A 84 7.64 5.33 13.70
C SER A 84 6.28 5.43 13.00
N GLY A 85 6.17 4.88 11.77
CA GLY A 85 4.91 4.83 11.02
C GLY A 85 3.91 3.82 11.60
N PRO A 86 2.68 3.80 11.12
CA PRO A 86 1.66 2.87 11.63
C PRO A 86 1.75 1.47 11.02
N HIS A 87 2.31 1.32 9.83
CA HIS A 87 2.15 0.15 8.97
C HIS A 87 2.93 -1.08 9.48
N VAL A 88 2.34 -2.26 9.29
CA VAL A 88 2.99 -3.55 9.47
C VAL A 88 3.47 -4.04 8.10
N VAL A 89 4.78 -4.27 7.96
CA VAL A 89 5.38 -4.76 6.72
C VAL A 89 6.05 -6.11 6.93
N ASN A 90 5.82 -7.04 6.01
CA ASN A 90 6.44 -8.37 6.01
C ASN A 90 7.78 -8.31 5.26
N GLY A 91 8.84 -8.83 5.87
CA GLY A 91 10.17 -8.83 5.29
C GLY A 91 11.28 -8.38 6.26
N PRO A 92 12.52 -8.21 5.75
CA PRO A 92 12.96 -8.31 4.35
C PRO A 92 13.04 -9.76 3.84
N VAL A 93 12.74 -9.95 2.56
CA VAL A 93 12.89 -11.23 1.85
C VAL A 93 14.07 -11.12 0.89
N GLU A 94 15.02 -12.05 0.99
CA GLU A 94 16.14 -12.14 0.05
C GLU A 94 15.66 -12.66 -1.31
N VAL A 95 15.90 -11.92 -2.38
CA VAL A 95 15.75 -12.38 -3.76
C VAL A 95 17.11 -12.80 -4.27
N ARG A 96 17.37 -14.12 -4.31
CA ARG A 96 18.67 -14.66 -4.63
C ARG A 96 19.17 -14.21 -5.98
N GLY A 97 20.38 -13.69 -6.01
CA GLY A 97 21.08 -13.22 -7.22
C GLY A 97 20.79 -11.77 -7.59
N ALA A 98 19.85 -11.10 -6.95
CA ALA A 98 19.63 -9.67 -7.15
C ALA A 98 20.80 -8.86 -6.58
N LYS A 99 21.28 -7.85 -7.32
CA LYS A 99 22.41 -7.00 -6.96
C LYS A 99 22.08 -5.53 -7.15
N PRO A 100 22.75 -4.62 -6.44
CA PRO A 100 22.63 -3.19 -6.70
C PRO A 100 22.79 -2.85 -8.18
N GLY A 101 21.85 -2.06 -8.71
CA GLY A 101 21.77 -1.72 -10.13
C GLY A 101 20.91 -2.65 -10.99
N ASP A 102 20.47 -3.80 -10.47
CA ASP A 102 19.40 -4.60 -11.07
C ASP A 102 18.02 -3.99 -10.76
N TRP A 103 16.98 -4.59 -11.32
CA TRP A 103 15.60 -4.27 -11.04
C TRP A 103 14.85 -5.54 -10.65
N LEU A 104 13.95 -5.45 -9.68
CA LEU A 104 12.93 -6.46 -9.48
C LEU A 104 11.74 -6.18 -10.39
N ALA A 105 11.23 -7.23 -11.03
CA ALA A 105 9.91 -7.23 -11.65
C ALA A 105 8.99 -8.10 -10.79
N ILE A 106 7.96 -7.50 -10.24
CA ILE A 106 7.03 -8.09 -9.26
C ILE A 106 5.67 -8.17 -9.90
N ASP A 107 5.26 -9.38 -10.36
CA ASP A 107 3.91 -9.62 -10.87
C ASP A 107 2.95 -9.80 -9.68
N ILE A 108 1.91 -9.00 -9.62
CA ILE A 108 0.81 -9.16 -8.66
C ILE A 108 -0.16 -10.18 -9.23
N LEU A 109 -0.04 -11.44 -8.78
CA LEU A 109 -0.79 -12.56 -9.36
C LEU A 109 -2.17 -12.73 -8.75
N ARG A 110 -2.31 -12.43 -7.44
CA ARG A 110 -3.54 -12.60 -6.70
C ARG A 110 -3.54 -11.74 -5.44
N LEU A 111 -4.69 -11.15 -5.16
CA LEU A 111 -4.97 -10.41 -3.93
C LEU A 111 -6.28 -10.92 -3.34
N SER A 112 -6.22 -11.62 -2.21
CA SER A 112 -7.39 -12.24 -1.59
C SER A 112 -7.67 -11.64 -0.23
N PRO A 113 -8.91 -11.22 0.07
CA PRO A 113 -9.30 -10.81 1.40
C PRO A 113 -9.04 -11.89 2.46
N ARG A 114 -8.42 -11.50 3.57
CA ARG A 114 -8.26 -12.35 4.77
C ARG A 114 -9.38 -12.10 5.78
N VAL A 115 -10.10 -10.98 5.64
CA VAL A 115 -11.21 -10.53 6.49
C VAL A 115 -12.31 -9.93 5.63
N ASP A 116 -13.51 -9.77 6.19
CA ASP A 116 -14.64 -9.11 5.53
C ASP A 116 -14.95 -7.73 6.14
N TYR A 117 -13.93 -7.06 6.67
CA TYR A 117 -14.05 -5.75 7.29
C TYR A 117 -12.78 -4.93 7.09
N GLY A 118 -12.91 -3.63 7.26
CA GLY A 118 -11.80 -2.69 7.25
C GLY A 118 -12.16 -1.39 7.95
N ILE A 119 -11.18 -0.52 8.06
CA ILE A 119 -11.28 0.78 8.73
C ILE A 119 -10.74 1.87 7.81
N ILE A 120 -11.40 3.03 7.80
CA ILE A 120 -10.87 4.27 7.23
C ILE A 120 -10.64 5.22 8.40
N SER A 121 -9.41 5.68 8.58
CA SER A 121 -9.05 6.55 9.72
C SER A 121 -8.66 7.95 9.28
N ASN A 122 -9.00 8.92 10.12
CA ASN A 122 -8.49 10.29 10.03
C ASN A 122 -7.93 10.69 11.40
N ARG A 123 -6.74 11.27 11.41
CA ARG A 123 -6.08 11.81 12.60
C ARG A 123 -5.96 13.32 12.45
N HIS A 124 -6.29 14.09 13.51
CA HIS A 124 -6.32 15.55 13.44
C HIS A 124 -5.05 16.15 12.82
N GLY A 125 -5.27 16.92 11.73
CA GLY A 125 -4.19 17.59 11.00
C GLY A 125 -3.32 16.69 10.11
N LYS A 126 -3.68 15.40 9.93
CA LYS A 126 -2.92 14.45 9.11
C LYS A 126 -3.50 14.26 7.72
N GLY A 127 -4.83 14.34 7.56
CA GLY A 127 -5.47 14.32 6.25
C GLY A 127 -5.26 15.63 5.48
N VAL A 128 -5.80 15.70 4.26
CA VAL A 128 -5.71 16.88 3.39
C VAL A 128 -6.36 18.12 4.04
N LEU A 129 -7.40 17.93 4.86
CA LEU A 129 -8.02 19.01 5.62
C LEU A 129 -7.39 19.12 7.01
N PRO A 130 -6.59 20.16 7.29
CA PRO A 130 -5.82 20.26 8.55
C PRO A 130 -6.67 20.46 9.79
N SER A 131 -7.96 20.84 9.64
CA SER A 131 -8.92 21.00 10.73
C SER A 131 -9.75 19.74 11.01
N MET A 132 -9.57 18.67 10.24
CA MET A 132 -10.34 17.44 10.37
C MET A 132 -9.49 16.29 10.97
N PRO A 133 -10.11 15.42 11.79
CA PRO A 133 -11.31 15.73 12.56
C PRO A 133 -11.05 16.91 13.50
N GLU A 134 -12.09 17.45 14.11
CA GLU A 134 -11.95 18.59 15.02
C GLU A 134 -10.93 18.30 16.12
N ALA A 135 -10.22 19.32 16.61
CA ALA A 135 -9.14 19.16 17.57
C ALA A 135 -9.55 18.45 18.88
N GLY A 136 -10.83 18.51 19.24
CA GLY A 136 -11.41 17.75 20.37
C GLY A 136 -11.56 16.25 20.10
N ARG A 137 -11.63 15.86 18.83
CA ARG A 137 -11.66 14.45 18.36
C ARG A 137 -10.39 14.20 17.58
N ARG A 138 -9.34 13.73 18.26
CA ARG A 138 -8.00 13.59 17.66
C ARG A 138 -7.89 12.50 16.60
N THR A 139 -8.72 11.46 16.73
CA THR A 139 -8.77 10.34 15.78
C THR A 139 -10.24 9.95 15.57
N VAL A 140 -10.58 9.68 14.33
CA VAL A 140 -11.87 9.12 13.90
C VAL A 140 -11.58 7.90 13.03
N SER A 141 -12.18 6.76 13.36
CA SER A 141 -12.00 5.51 12.61
C SER A 141 -13.38 5.02 12.18
N ILE A 142 -13.59 4.93 10.87
CA ILE A 142 -14.89 4.54 10.29
C ILE A 142 -14.82 3.08 9.87
N PHE A 143 -15.70 2.26 10.45
CA PHE A 143 -15.83 0.86 10.10
C PHE A 143 -16.56 0.68 8.77
N ALA A 144 -16.01 -0.18 7.89
CA ALA A 144 -16.66 -0.64 6.69
C ALA A 144 -16.63 -2.18 6.62
N ARG A 145 -17.64 -2.74 5.98
CA ARG A 145 -17.79 -4.18 5.76
C ARG A 145 -17.65 -4.51 4.28
N ARG A 146 -16.92 -5.58 3.96
CA ARG A 146 -16.93 -6.17 2.63
C ARG A 146 -18.12 -7.12 2.52
N ILE A 147 -18.85 -7.04 1.42
CA ILE A 147 -19.88 -8.00 1.03
C ILE A 147 -19.68 -8.42 -0.43
N ARG A 148 -20.22 -9.55 -0.81
CA ARG A 148 -20.26 -9.97 -2.21
C ARG A 148 -21.67 -9.79 -2.76
N MET A 149 -21.82 -8.92 -3.77
CA MET A 149 -23.10 -8.59 -4.38
C MET A 149 -22.97 -8.67 -5.92
N ASN A 150 -23.86 -9.44 -6.55
CA ASN A 150 -23.85 -9.65 -8.01
C ASN A 150 -22.51 -10.17 -8.59
N GLY A 151 -21.73 -10.89 -7.78
CA GLY A 151 -20.41 -11.41 -8.19
C GLY A 151 -19.24 -10.45 -7.97
N GLU A 152 -19.49 -9.25 -7.52
CA GLU A 152 -18.49 -8.22 -7.21
C GLU A 152 -18.30 -8.03 -5.70
N ASP A 153 -17.11 -7.65 -5.29
CA ASP A 153 -16.80 -7.27 -3.93
C ASP A 153 -17.12 -5.79 -3.72
N ILE A 154 -17.97 -5.51 -2.74
CA ILE A 154 -18.49 -4.18 -2.43
C ILE A 154 -18.17 -3.83 -0.97
N GLY A 155 -17.65 -2.64 -0.75
CA GLY A 155 -17.53 -2.04 0.58
C GLY A 155 -18.84 -1.32 0.94
N ILE A 156 -19.28 -1.52 2.17
CA ILE A 156 -20.43 -0.78 2.73
C ILE A 156 -20.04 -0.15 4.06
N MET A 157 -20.41 1.11 4.25
CA MET A 157 -20.21 1.83 5.52
C MET A 157 -21.44 2.67 5.85
N ARG A 158 -21.61 3.01 7.14
CA ARG A 158 -22.67 3.91 7.57
C ARG A 158 -22.38 5.36 7.17
N LYS A 159 -23.42 6.10 6.83
CA LYS A 159 -23.35 7.55 6.57
C LYS A 159 -23.26 8.36 7.86
N THR A 160 -23.82 7.83 8.95
CA THR A 160 -23.94 8.50 10.25
C THR A 160 -23.72 7.51 11.41
N GLY A 161 -23.51 8.03 12.61
CA GLY A 161 -23.40 7.22 13.82
C GLY A 161 -22.05 7.38 14.54
N PRO A 162 -21.82 6.59 15.60
CA PRO A 162 -20.55 6.58 16.30
C PRO A 162 -19.45 5.99 15.39
N ASP A 163 -18.25 6.53 15.49
CA ASP A 163 -17.09 5.91 14.87
C ASP A 163 -16.63 4.64 15.63
N ALA A 164 -15.67 3.90 15.07
CA ALA A 164 -15.22 2.64 15.63
C ALA A 164 -14.55 2.79 17.01
N ILE A 165 -13.91 3.93 17.30
CA ILE A 165 -13.30 4.22 18.61
C ILE A 165 -14.39 4.49 19.65
N ASP A 166 -15.40 5.29 19.31
CA ASP A 166 -16.55 5.55 20.19
C ASP A 166 -17.32 4.24 20.49
N ALA A 167 -17.52 3.40 19.47
CA ALA A 167 -18.13 2.08 19.64
C ALA A 167 -17.28 1.18 20.55
N TYR A 168 -15.97 1.20 20.40
CA TYR A 168 -15.06 0.43 21.24
C TYR A 168 -15.09 0.89 22.70
N HIS A 169 -15.08 2.19 22.98
CA HIS A 169 -15.20 2.72 24.33
C HIS A 169 -16.56 2.34 24.97
N THR A 170 -17.64 2.38 24.21
CA THR A 170 -18.97 1.95 24.65
C THR A 170 -18.96 0.46 25.01
N TYR A 171 -18.35 -0.38 24.18
CA TYR A 171 -18.21 -1.81 24.40
C TYR A 171 -17.40 -2.11 25.68
N LEU A 172 -16.27 -1.44 25.88
CA LEU A 172 -15.45 -1.59 27.10
C LEU A 172 -16.22 -1.17 28.37
N ALA A 173 -17.15 -0.25 28.26
CA ALA A 173 -18.02 0.16 29.38
C ALA A 173 -19.19 -0.82 29.64
N GLY A 174 -19.24 -1.94 28.94
CA GLY A 174 -20.28 -2.97 29.08
C GLY A 174 -21.49 -2.77 28.18
N GLY A 175 -21.40 -1.86 27.20
CA GLY A 175 -22.41 -1.70 26.14
C GLY A 175 -22.42 -2.87 25.14
N ALA A 176 -23.49 -2.98 24.37
CA ALA A 176 -23.57 -3.94 23.29
C ALA A 176 -22.62 -3.56 22.13
N PRO A 177 -22.11 -4.54 21.36
CA PRO A 177 -21.41 -4.26 20.12
C PRO A 177 -22.28 -3.46 19.14
N ALA A 178 -21.65 -2.70 18.25
CA ALA A 178 -22.34 -2.07 17.14
C ALA A 178 -22.92 -3.14 16.19
N SER A 179 -24.00 -2.82 15.49
CA SER A 179 -24.49 -3.68 14.41
C SER A 179 -23.62 -3.49 13.16
N LEU A 180 -23.39 -4.55 12.40
CA LEU A 180 -22.73 -4.44 11.11
C LEU A 180 -23.56 -3.58 10.14
N PRO A 181 -22.95 -2.79 9.26
CA PRO A 181 -23.68 -2.12 8.19
C PRO A 181 -24.29 -3.14 7.23
N GLU A 182 -25.55 -2.90 6.82
CA GLU A 182 -26.27 -3.78 5.90
C GLU A 182 -26.59 -3.04 4.59
N PRO A 183 -26.58 -3.72 3.42
CA PRO A 183 -26.73 -3.05 2.13
C PRO A 183 -28.10 -2.42 1.90
N ASP A 184 -29.15 -2.95 2.53
CA ASP A 184 -30.54 -2.46 2.39
C ASP A 184 -30.87 -1.33 3.40
N ASP A 185 -29.95 -0.99 4.30
CA ASP A 185 -30.15 0.10 5.25
C ASP A 185 -29.98 1.43 4.51
N PRO A 186 -30.99 2.33 4.53
CA PRO A 186 -30.91 3.63 3.85
C PRO A 186 -29.80 4.53 4.42
N ASP A 187 -29.29 4.25 5.62
CA ASP A 187 -28.17 4.97 6.24
C ASP A 187 -26.79 4.36 5.85
N THR A 188 -26.72 3.54 4.84
CA THR A 188 -25.47 3.03 4.31
C THR A 188 -25.12 3.61 2.94
N VAL A 189 -23.85 3.58 2.59
CA VAL A 189 -23.31 3.82 1.26
C VAL A 189 -22.49 2.63 0.83
N ALA A 190 -22.62 2.27 -0.46
CA ALA A 190 -21.90 1.15 -1.07
C ALA A 190 -20.94 1.69 -2.14
N PHE A 191 -19.77 1.07 -2.26
CA PHE A 191 -18.77 1.39 -3.27
C PHE A 191 -17.98 0.15 -3.69
N PRO A 192 -17.48 0.08 -4.93
CA PRO A 192 -16.70 -1.07 -5.41
C PRO A 192 -15.37 -1.18 -4.67
N LEU A 193 -14.87 -2.43 -4.52
CA LEU A 193 -13.57 -2.72 -3.95
C LEU A 193 -12.59 -3.11 -5.06
N HIS A 194 -11.37 -2.56 -4.99
CA HIS A 194 -10.25 -2.87 -5.87
C HIS A 194 -9.01 -3.08 -5.00
N PRO A 195 -8.83 -4.30 -4.43
CA PRO A 195 -7.76 -4.55 -3.47
C PRO A 195 -6.37 -4.36 -4.07
N PHE A 196 -5.46 -3.77 -3.28
CA PHE A 196 -4.05 -3.63 -3.62
C PHE A 196 -3.20 -3.53 -2.34
N LEU A 197 -1.86 -3.52 -2.49
CA LEU A 197 -0.93 -3.25 -1.39
C LEU A 197 -0.41 -1.83 -1.53
N GLY A 198 -0.63 -0.98 -0.54
CA GLY A 198 -0.09 0.38 -0.47
C GLY A 198 1.43 0.38 -0.39
N ILE A 199 1.99 -0.61 0.32
CA ILE A 199 3.44 -0.78 0.49
C ILE A 199 3.96 -2.01 -0.27
N ILE A 200 4.79 -1.78 -1.29
CA ILE A 200 5.70 -2.77 -1.87
C ILE A 200 7.05 -2.06 -2.09
N GLY A 201 8.14 -2.59 -1.50
CA GLY A 201 9.44 -1.95 -1.60
C GLY A 201 10.60 -2.90 -1.47
N VAL A 202 11.80 -2.38 -1.73
CA VAL A 202 13.08 -3.04 -1.49
C VAL A 202 13.87 -2.28 -0.44
N THR A 203 14.76 -2.96 0.26
CA THR A 203 15.60 -2.35 1.30
C THR A 203 16.44 -1.20 0.73
N PRO A 204 16.31 0.03 1.24
CA PRO A 204 17.14 1.16 0.81
C PRO A 204 18.61 0.97 1.27
N ASP A 205 19.55 1.61 0.56
CA ASP A 205 20.99 1.55 0.90
C ASP A 205 21.32 2.48 2.08
N THR A 206 20.72 2.23 3.22
CA THR A 206 21.02 2.91 4.48
C THR A 206 21.06 1.93 5.64
N GLY A 207 21.87 2.21 6.66
CA GLY A 207 21.89 1.47 7.92
C GLY A 207 20.82 1.93 8.91
N GLU A 208 20.00 2.91 8.56
CA GLU A 208 18.92 3.42 9.40
C GLU A 208 17.59 2.73 9.03
N HIS A 209 16.80 2.40 10.03
CA HIS A 209 15.42 1.95 9.84
C HIS A 209 14.52 3.17 9.59
N LEU A 210 14.22 3.42 8.31
CA LEU A 210 13.33 4.51 7.92
C LEU A 210 11.90 4.25 8.38
N SER A 211 11.10 5.31 8.53
CA SER A 211 9.66 5.18 8.77
C SER A 211 8.97 4.55 7.57
N THR A 212 7.90 3.78 7.83
CA THR A 212 7.07 3.22 6.76
C THR A 212 6.23 4.26 6.03
N VAL A 213 6.10 5.50 6.55
CA VAL A 213 5.18 6.51 6.01
C VAL A 213 5.65 7.08 4.67
N PRO A 214 6.84 7.70 4.52
CA PRO A 214 7.19 8.30 3.23
C PRO A 214 7.64 7.25 2.21
N PRO A 215 7.14 7.31 0.95
CA PRO A 215 7.70 6.52 -0.15
C PRO A 215 9.10 7.00 -0.56
N GLY A 216 9.80 6.19 -1.35
CA GLY A 216 11.13 6.51 -1.87
C GLY A 216 11.39 5.90 -3.26
N ASP A 217 12.63 6.10 -3.80
CA ASP A 217 13.05 5.42 -5.03
C ASP A 217 13.02 3.89 -4.89
N PHE A 218 13.11 3.42 -3.66
CA PHE A 218 12.99 2.01 -3.28
C PHE A 218 11.54 1.47 -3.28
N GLY A 219 10.55 2.25 -3.69
CA GLY A 219 9.13 1.95 -3.51
C GLY A 219 8.68 2.33 -2.10
N GLY A 220 8.14 1.38 -1.34
CA GLY A 220 7.55 1.60 -0.02
C GLY A 220 6.10 2.00 -0.16
N ASN A 221 5.69 3.01 0.56
CA ASN A 221 4.31 3.51 0.64
C ASN A 221 3.92 4.30 -0.62
N LEU A 222 3.69 3.59 -1.72
CA LEU A 222 3.38 4.20 -3.02
C LEU A 222 1.92 4.63 -3.16
N ASP A 223 1.01 3.90 -2.53
CA ASP A 223 -0.43 4.16 -2.51
C ASP A 223 -1.03 4.43 -3.89
N ILE A 224 -0.61 3.63 -4.87
CA ILE A 224 -1.11 3.70 -6.22
C ILE A 224 -2.20 2.63 -6.39
N ASN A 225 -3.46 3.04 -6.45
CA ASN A 225 -4.61 2.16 -6.54
C ASN A 225 -4.67 1.32 -7.84
N LEU A 226 -3.79 1.59 -8.80
CA LEU A 226 -3.60 0.79 -10.01
C LEU A 226 -2.73 -0.46 -9.77
N MET A 227 -2.12 -0.66 -8.59
CA MET A 227 -1.30 -1.85 -8.25
C MET A 227 -2.16 -3.08 -7.91
N VAL A 228 -3.14 -3.37 -8.73
CA VAL A 228 -4.10 -4.46 -8.55
C VAL A 228 -3.61 -5.79 -9.14
N GLU A 229 -4.37 -6.85 -8.92
CA GLU A 229 -4.15 -8.16 -9.55
C GLU A 229 -4.01 -8.06 -11.08
N GLY A 230 -3.02 -8.71 -11.65
CA GLY A 230 -2.71 -8.69 -13.08
C GLY A 230 -1.73 -7.59 -13.52
N THR A 231 -1.24 -6.76 -12.60
CA THR A 231 -0.26 -5.71 -12.87
C THR A 231 1.16 -6.12 -12.46
N ARG A 232 2.16 -5.34 -12.85
CA ARG A 232 3.57 -5.59 -12.55
C ARG A 232 4.27 -4.32 -12.09
N LEU A 233 4.86 -4.37 -10.91
CA LEU A 233 5.69 -3.31 -10.36
C LEU A 233 7.17 -3.58 -10.61
N TYR A 234 7.91 -2.59 -11.06
CA TYR A 234 9.36 -2.61 -11.19
C TYR A 234 9.99 -1.72 -10.11
N LEU A 235 10.98 -2.26 -9.39
CA LEU A 235 11.70 -1.55 -8.34
C LEU A 235 13.22 -1.67 -8.56
N PRO A 236 13.99 -0.57 -8.46
CA PRO A 236 15.45 -0.62 -8.52
C PRO A 236 16.03 -1.30 -7.27
N VAL A 237 17.07 -2.10 -7.44
CA VAL A 237 17.75 -2.82 -6.34
C VAL A 237 18.90 -1.98 -5.79
N PHE A 238 18.94 -1.77 -4.48
CA PHE A 238 19.97 -0.96 -3.81
C PHE A 238 20.94 -1.76 -2.98
N VAL A 239 20.56 -2.96 -2.52
CA VAL A 239 21.39 -3.85 -1.70
C VAL A 239 21.42 -5.27 -2.26
N ASP A 240 22.44 -6.05 -1.92
CA ASP A 240 22.51 -7.47 -2.31
C ASP A 240 21.27 -8.22 -1.80
N GLY A 241 20.66 -9.01 -2.69
CA GLY A 241 19.44 -9.75 -2.38
C GLY A 241 18.17 -8.87 -2.35
N ALA A 242 18.25 -7.60 -2.73
CA ALA A 242 17.17 -6.60 -2.79
C ALA A 242 16.47 -6.34 -1.45
N GLY A 243 16.21 -7.36 -0.62
CA GLY A 243 15.47 -7.24 0.64
C GLY A 243 14.04 -6.77 0.41
N LEU A 244 13.27 -7.52 -0.41
CA LEU A 244 11.87 -7.23 -0.73
C LEU A 244 11.02 -7.22 0.54
N TYR A 245 10.10 -6.24 0.65
CA TYR A 245 9.09 -6.18 1.70
C TYR A 245 7.76 -5.72 1.11
N ALA A 246 6.66 -6.11 1.78
CA ALA A 246 5.31 -5.66 1.42
C ALA A 246 4.41 -5.60 2.65
N GLY A 247 3.37 -4.77 2.58
CA GLY A 247 2.42 -4.57 3.66
C GLY A 247 1.33 -3.59 3.26
N ASP A 248 0.67 -3.02 4.26
CA ASP A 248 -0.33 -1.98 4.09
C ASP A 248 -1.43 -2.36 3.07
N PRO A 249 -2.21 -3.38 3.40
CA PRO A 249 -3.22 -3.91 2.50
C PRO A 249 -4.50 -3.07 2.51
N HIS A 250 -4.95 -2.69 1.33
CA HIS A 250 -6.13 -1.88 1.09
C HIS A 250 -7.22 -2.65 0.34
N PHE A 251 -8.48 -2.49 0.74
CA PHE A 251 -9.62 -2.96 -0.05
C PHE A 251 -10.02 -1.96 -1.13
N ALA A 252 -9.87 -0.67 -0.86
CA ALA A 252 -10.15 0.41 -1.80
C ALA A 252 -9.47 1.71 -1.36
N GLN A 253 -9.03 2.49 -2.34
CA GLN A 253 -8.54 3.85 -2.15
C GLN A 253 -8.95 4.70 -3.34
N GLY A 254 -9.48 5.88 -3.08
CA GLY A 254 -9.61 6.93 -4.10
C GLY A 254 -8.28 7.67 -4.27
N ASP A 255 -8.01 8.17 -5.46
CA ASP A 255 -6.85 9.00 -5.72
C ASP A 255 -6.76 10.18 -4.74
N GLY A 256 -5.57 10.38 -4.19
CA GLY A 256 -5.26 11.39 -3.18
C GLY A 256 -5.34 10.94 -1.73
N GLU A 257 -5.98 9.80 -1.41
CA GLU A 257 -6.07 9.22 -0.04
C GLU A 257 -6.42 10.26 1.05
N VAL A 258 -7.36 11.12 0.74
CA VAL A 258 -7.56 12.44 1.36
C VAL A 258 -7.81 12.44 2.87
N ALA A 259 -8.31 11.33 3.43
CA ALA A 259 -8.61 11.23 4.87
C ALA A 259 -7.40 10.87 5.72
N LEU A 260 -6.32 10.34 5.19
CA LEU A 260 -5.09 9.81 5.77
C LEU A 260 -4.91 8.31 5.55
N THR A 261 -5.98 7.54 5.50
CA THR A 261 -5.88 6.11 5.18
C THR A 261 -6.86 5.75 4.07
N ALA A 262 -6.58 4.68 3.37
CA ALA A 262 -7.51 3.97 2.51
C ALA A 262 -8.58 3.22 3.34
N LEU A 263 -9.36 2.35 2.72
CA LEU A 263 -10.06 1.29 3.43
C LEU A 263 -9.07 0.18 3.75
N GLU A 264 -8.47 0.29 4.93
CA GLU A 264 -7.45 -0.60 5.46
C GLU A 264 -8.03 -1.97 5.80
N ALA A 265 -7.55 -3.02 5.13
CA ALA A 265 -8.05 -4.37 5.38
C ALA A 265 -7.05 -5.44 4.96
N SER A 266 -6.85 -6.46 5.77
CA SER A 266 -5.83 -7.50 5.59
C SER A 266 -6.06 -8.37 4.35
N LEU A 267 -4.97 -8.59 3.57
CA LEU A 267 -4.95 -9.36 2.32
C LEU A 267 -3.93 -10.49 2.37
N GLU A 268 -4.19 -11.58 1.67
CA GLU A 268 -3.17 -12.54 1.20
C GLU A 268 -2.79 -12.16 -0.23
N ALA A 269 -1.49 -11.96 -0.49
CA ALA A 269 -0.96 -11.57 -1.80
C ALA A 269 -0.03 -12.65 -2.36
N ASP A 270 -0.21 -13.01 -3.64
CA ASP A 270 0.73 -13.84 -4.40
C ASP A 270 1.55 -12.93 -5.33
N LEU A 271 2.84 -12.78 -5.05
CA LEU A 271 3.77 -11.94 -5.79
C LEU A 271 4.83 -12.83 -6.46
N ARG A 272 4.86 -12.86 -7.79
CA ARG A 272 5.95 -13.54 -8.52
C ARG A 272 7.08 -12.55 -8.80
N VAL A 273 8.28 -12.89 -8.34
CA VAL A 273 9.42 -11.98 -8.35
C VAL A 273 10.47 -12.45 -9.35
N SER A 274 10.88 -11.57 -10.25
CA SER A 274 11.96 -11.80 -11.21
C SER A 274 13.03 -10.71 -11.08
N VAL A 275 14.26 -11.03 -11.48
CA VAL A 275 15.37 -10.09 -11.50
C VAL A 275 15.68 -9.72 -12.96
N ILE A 276 15.80 -8.43 -13.23
CA ILE A 276 16.16 -7.88 -14.55
C ILE A 276 17.47 -7.12 -14.39
N ALA A 277 18.47 -7.44 -15.23
CA ALA A 277 19.71 -6.67 -15.25
C ALA A 277 19.42 -5.18 -15.59
N GLY A 278 20.08 -4.25 -14.92
CA GLY A 278 19.84 -2.82 -15.11
C GLY A 278 20.01 -2.37 -16.57
N SER A 279 20.96 -2.97 -17.32
CA SER A 279 21.13 -2.70 -18.76
C SER A 279 19.93 -3.16 -19.60
N ASP A 280 19.28 -4.26 -19.22
CA ASP A 280 18.10 -4.78 -19.94
C ASP A 280 16.85 -3.95 -19.61
N PHE A 281 16.72 -3.54 -18.35
CA PHE A 281 15.67 -2.60 -17.94
C PHE A 281 15.82 -1.25 -18.67
N ALA A 282 17.01 -0.66 -18.66
CA ALA A 282 17.29 0.62 -19.32
C ALA A 282 17.03 0.56 -20.83
N ARG A 283 17.37 -0.56 -21.49
CA ARG A 283 17.07 -0.75 -22.92
C ARG A 283 15.57 -0.79 -23.20
N ARG A 284 14.79 -1.30 -22.25
CA ARG A 284 13.32 -1.41 -22.40
C ARG A 284 12.59 -0.12 -22.01
N PHE A 285 12.98 0.51 -20.92
CA PHE A 285 12.19 1.57 -20.30
C PHE A 285 12.94 2.91 -20.15
N GLY A 286 14.20 2.99 -20.57
CA GLY A 286 15.03 4.17 -20.36
C GLY A 286 15.68 4.20 -18.97
N LEU A 287 16.27 5.34 -18.63
CA LEU A 287 17.06 5.55 -17.41
C LEU A 287 16.18 6.06 -16.26
N LEU A 288 15.13 5.32 -15.91
CA LEU A 288 14.26 5.65 -14.79
C LEU A 288 15.02 5.58 -13.45
N GLN A 289 14.62 6.40 -12.49
CA GLN A 289 15.21 6.46 -11.15
C GLN A 289 14.32 5.85 -10.07
N GLY A 290 13.01 5.86 -10.30
CA GLY A 290 12.01 5.40 -9.35
C GLY A 290 11.14 4.26 -9.88
N PRO A 291 10.16 3.83 -9.08
CA PRO A 291 9.24 2.77 -9.43
C PRO A 291 8.52 2.99 -10.76
N LEU A 292 8.32 1.91 -11.50
CA LEU A 292 7.49 1.88 -12.71
C LEU A 292 6.42 0.80 -12.52
N LEU A 293 5.15 1.14 -12.74
CA LEU A 293 4.06 0.15 -12.78
C LEU A 293 3.67 -0.13 -14.23
N GLU A 294 3.48 -1.39 -14.57
CA GLU A 294 2.96 -1.85 -15.86
C GLU A 294 1.60 -2.51 -15.63
N THR A 295 0.56 -1.91 -16.21
CA THR A 295 -0.79 -2.49 -16.27
C THR A 295 -1.03 -3.06 -17.67
N PRO A 296 -2.16 -3.74 -17.93
CA PRO A 296 -2.52 -4.14 -19.30
C PRO A 296 -2.52 -2.97 -20.27
N ASP A 297 -2.99 -1.79 -19.84
CA ASP A 297 -3.24 -0.64 -20.70
C ASP A 297 -2.21 0.49 -20.56
N TYR A 298 -1.50 0.59 -19.43
CA TYR A 298 -0.65 1.72 -19.10
C TYR A 298 0.77 1.33 -18.67
N LEU A 299 1.74 2.18 -18.96
CA LEU A 299 2.96 2.33 -18.20
C LEU A 299 2.77 3.53 -17.25
N VAL A 300 3.00 3.30 -15.95
CA VAL A 300 2.72 4.30 -14.92
C VAL A 300 4.03 4.70 -14.25
N THR A 301 4.47 5.92 -14.52
CA THR A 301 5.62 6.53 -13.86
C THR A 301 5.20 7.23 -12.58
N THR A 302 6.14 7.47 -11.68
CA THR A 302 5.87 8.04 -10.35
C THR A 302 6.73 9.28 -10.09
N GLY A 303 6.17 10.21 -9.34
CA GLY A 303 6.88 11.35 -8.81
C GLY A 303 6.48 11.59 -7.36
N ARG A 304 7.38 12.07 -6.54
CA ARG A 304 7.13 12.33 -5.12
C ARG A 304 7.97 13.49 -4.62
N ALA A 305 7.39 14.30 -3.74
CA ALA A 305 8.04 15.42 -3.09
C ALA A 305 7.25 15.90 -1.87
N LEU A 306 7.78 16.84 -1.11
CA LEU A 306 7.07 17.47 0.01
C LEU A 306 5.85 18.28 -0.45
N HIS A 307 5.86 18.79 -1.69
CA HIS A 307 4.78 19.58 -2.29
C HIS A 307 4.29 18.92 -3.57
N LEU A 308 2.98 18.99 -3.84
CA LEU A 308 2.35 18.38 -5.02
C LEU A 308 2.91 18.90 -6.34
N ASP A 309 3.20 20.20 -6.42
CA ASP A 309 3.76 20.80 -7.64
C ASP A 309 5.13 20.19 -7.98
N ASP A 310 5.99 20.01 -6.97
CA ASP A 310 7.30 19.38 -7.12
C ASP A 310 7.15 17.88 -7.44
N ALA A 311 6.18 17.20 -6.83
CA ALA A 311 5.90 15.79 -7.12
C ALA A 311 5.42 15.60 -8.56
N LEU A 312 4.56 16.49 -9.06
CA LEU A 312 4.13 16.51 -10.46
C LEU A 312 5.31 16.75 -11.39
N GLU A 313 6.19 17.71 -11.10
CA GLU A 313 7.40 17.97 -11.89
C GLU A 313 8.29 16.73 -11.97
N HIS A 314 8.55 16.06 -10.84
CA HIS A 314 9.32 14.82 -10.81
C HIS A 314 8.65 13.70 -11.63
N CYS A 315 7.33 13.57 -11.56
CA CYS A 315 6.58 12.57 -12.33
C CYS A 315 6.67 12.85 -13.85
N VAL A 316 6.58 14.11 -14.26
CA VAL A 316 6.77 14.53 -15.66
C VAL A 316 8.19 14.22 -16.13
N GLU A 317 9.23 14.47 -15.32
CA GLU A 317 10.62 14.15 -15.69
C GLU A 317 10.83 12.63 -15.86
N GLU A 318 10.29 11.79 -14.96
CA GLU A 318 10.33 10.33 -15.13
C GLU A 318 9.57 9.87 -16.37
N SER A 319 8.41 10.48 -16.66
CA SER A 319 7.64 10.22 -17.87
C SER A 319 8.43 10.59 -19.15
N LEU A 320 9.14 11.71 -19.11
CA LEU A 320 10.01 12.12 -20.21
C LEU A 320 11.18 11.15 -20.42
N ARG A 321 11.82 10.65 -19.35
CA ARG A 321 12.86 9.63 -19.45
C ARG A 321 12.34 8.35 -20.10
N LEU A 322 11.15 7.88 -19.69
CA LEU A 322 10.50 6.72 -20.29
C LEU A 322 10.28 6.93 -21.81
N LEU A 323 9.72 8.07 -22.21
CA LEU A 323 9.39 8.33 -23.60
C LEU A 323 10.63 8.60 -24.46
N VAL A 324 11.58 9.38 -23.98
CA VAL A 324 12.79 9.75 -24.74
C VAL A 324 13.75 8.56 -24.81
N ASP A 325 14.18 8.03 -23.65
CA ASP A 325 15.21 7.02 -23.59
C ASP A 325 14.65 5.62 -23.91
N GLY A 326 13.43 5.32 -23.48
CA GLY A 326 12.79 4.02 -23.64
C GLY A 326 11.99 3.85 -24.93
N CYS A 327 11.39 4.93 -25.47
CA CYS A 327 10.52 4.87 -26.64
C CYS A 327 11.03 5.68 -27.85
N GLY A 328 12.14 6.42 -27.71
CA GLY A 328 12.79 7.13 -28.82
C GLY A 328 12.09 8.42 -29.28
N PHE A 329 11.30 9.04 -28.38
CA PHE A 329 10.70 10.34 -28.68
C PHE A 329 11.77 11.45 -28.64
N ASP A 330 11.59 12.48 -29.47
CA ASP A 330 12.20 13.78 -29.22
C ASP A 330 11.58 14.39 -27.94
N ARG A 331 12.40 15.06 -27.11
CA ARG A 331 11.96 15.57 -25.80
C ARG A 331 10.79 16.55 -25.91
N ALA A 332 10.80 17.45 -26.91
CA ALA A 332 9.69 18.40 -27.10
C ALA A 332 8.41 17.71 -27.53
N HIS A 333 8.51 16.68 -28.40
CA HIS A 333 7.37 15.86 -28.82
C HIS A 333 6.85 14.99 -27.68
N ALA A 334 7.73 14.41 -26.85
CA ALA A 334 7.34 13.67 -25.64
C ALA A 334 6.55 14.57 -24.67
N TYR A 335 7.04 15.78 -24.42
CA TYR A 335 6.36 16.73 -23.54
C TYR A 335 5.00 17.17 -24.08
N ALA A 336 4.89 17.42 -25.38
CA ALA A 336 3.62 17.72 -26.03
C ALA A 336 2.64 16.54 -25.96
N TYR A 337 3.14 15.30 -26.15
CA TYR A 337 2.32 14.08 -26.01
C TYR A 337 1.79 13.92 -24.59
N LEU A 338 2.64 14.06 -23.57
CA LEU A 338 2.22 13.99 -22.16
C LEU A 338 1.10 14.98 -21.85
N SER A 339 1.20 16.20 -22.36
CA SER A 339 0.18 17.24 -22.17
C SER A 339 -1.15 16.93 -22.87
N ALA A 340 -1.13 16.16 -23.94
CA ALA A 340 -2.31 15.88 -24.76
C ALA A 340 -3.00 14.55 -24.43
N ALA A 341 -2.26 13.56 -23.85
CA ALA A 341 -2.72 12.18 -23.85
C ALA A 341 -2.33 11.36 -22.61
N ALA A 342 -1.59 11.91 -21.65
CA ALA A 342 -1.30 11.24 -20.39
C ALA A 342 -2.06 11.91 -19.24
N ASP A 343 -2.62 11.09 -18.36
CA ASP A 343 -3.26 11.56 -17.13
C ASP A 343 -2.22 11.57 -16.00
N PHE A 344 -2.27 12.61 -15.16
CA PHE A 344 -1.43 12.76 -13.98
C PHE A 344 -2.34 12.87 -12.77
N ASP A 345 -2.32 11.82 -11.93
CA ASP A 345 -3.20 11.70 -10.78
C ASP A 345 -2.41 11.79 -9.48
N ILE A 346 -3.04 12.30 -8.42
CA ILE A 346 -2.47 12.33 -7.09
C ILE A 346 -2.64 10.94 -6.49
N SER A 347 -1.56 10.19 -6.31
CA SER A 347 -1.62 8.86 -5.68
C SER A 347 -2.09 8.97 -4.24
N GLU A 348 -1.35 9.78 -3.47
CA GLU A 348 -1.65 10.15 -2.08
C GLU A 348 -1.19 11.59 -1.80
N ALA A 349 -1.79 12.25 -0.80
CA ALA A 349 -1.45 13.62 -0.41
C ALA A 349 -1.20 13.78 1.10
N VAL A 350 -0.91 12.66 1.82
CA VAL A 350 -0.97 12.60 3.29
C VAL A 350 0.29 12.02 3.95
N ASP A 351 1.22 11.41 3.20
CA ASP A 351 2.33 10.62 3.74
C ASP A 351 3.67 11.36 3.84
N ILE A 352 3.63 12.60 4.25
CA ILE A 352 4.80 13.49 4.38
C ILE A 352 5.32 13.91 3.00
N GLN A 353 5.73 12.95 2.15
CA GLN A 353 5.93 13.18 0.72
C GLN A 353 4.62 12.87 -0.01
N ARG A 354 4.24 13.75 -0.93
CA ARG A 354 3.05 13.58 -1.78
C ARG A 354 3.44 12.79 -3.00
N GLY A 355 2.58 11.85 -3.39
CA GLY A 355 2.74 11.01 -4.57
C GLY A 355 1.90 11.50 -5.75
N VAL A 356 2.51 11.52 -6.93
CA VAL A 356 1.83 11.71 -8.23
C VAL A 356 2.23 10.55 -9.12
N HIS A 357 1.28 10.00 -9.85
CA HIS A 357 1.57 9.02 -10.88
C HIS A 357 1.01 9.46 -12.24
N ALA A 358 1.65 9.02 -13.33
CA ALA A 358 1.24 9.32 -14.69
C ALA A 358 0.85 8.05 -15.43
N ALA A 359 -0.38 7.99 -15.93
CA ALA A 359 -0.87 6.87 -16.74
C ALA A 359 -0.61 7.15 -18.24
N ILE A 360 0.41 6.49 -18.81
CA ILE A 360 0.81 6.60 -20.21
C ILE A 360 0.30 5.37 -20.97
N ARG A 361 -0.57 5.55 -21.96
CA ARG A 361 -1.19 4.44 -22.70
C ARG A 361 -0.17 3.67 -23.52
N ARG A 362 -0.06 2.38 -23.28
CA ARG A 362 0.88 1.47 -23.96
C ARG A 362 0.59 1.40 -25.47
N ALA A 363 -0.68 1.42 -25.87
CA ALA A 363 -1.08 1.38 -27.27
C ALA A 363 -0.55 2.58 -28.08
N ASP A 364 -0.40 3.75 -27.45
CA ASP A 364 0.08 4.96 -28.13
C ASP A 364 1.58 4.92 -28.40
N ILE A 365 2.34 4.19 -27.58
CA ILE A 365 3.81 4.12 -27.66
C ILE A 365 4.30 2.76 -28.19
N GLY A 366 3.42 1.91 -28.71
CA GLY A 366 3.73 0.63 -29.34
C GLY A 366 4.25 -0.43 -28.35
N ARG A 367 3.77 -0.43 -27.09
CA ARG A 367 4.22 -1.32 -26.00
C ARG A 367 3.14 -2.32 -25.56
#